data_48648a3a7f42da2b6d7a38c1cdb50d95
#
_entry.id   48648a3a7f42da2b6d7a38c1cdb50d95
#
_cell.length_a   1.000
_cell.length_b   1.000
_cell.length_c   1.000
_cell.angle_alpha   90.00
_cell.angle_beta   90.00
_cell.angle_gamma   90.00
#
_symmetry.space_group_name_H-M   'P 1'
#
loop_
_entity.id
_entity.type
_entity.pdbx_description
1 polymer ?
#
loop_
_entity_poly.entity_id
_entity_poly.type
_entity_poly.pdbx_seq_one_letter_code
_entity_poly.pdbx_strand_id
1 'polypeptide(L)'
;MKKTWLLGFGFFSISITWALYNAFVPFFLDPYLKSAAWIGFMMTIDNYFALFLQPWIGNRSDRTVSRFGKRKPYLLIGMPLAALFVILIPFHTSLLTLVLFMMLMNLAMSLYRSPTIALMPDITPEGKRTKANGVINFMGGVGGILAFAGGSLLYNQNRSFPFIAAAVITLLSLWILYRFVPVRGSGSTPSSAPQQGSRIKLRGELDRTTVLLLIAIFFWFVGYQGVESLFTLYGKHHMGLQESAASFSLTFFSLFFVLFAIPSGWLGNRYGKKKIILTGVAGLFLVFAAVPFIGTVGPLRVLLALGGIFWACININSYPFIVSTGSEASIGTRTGLYYLVSSLAAITSPPLLGLIIDQFGYASLFVVASASLLIALLFLTMVRHDGKTAGAGSETATLNG
;
A
#
# COMPACT_ATOMS: atom_id res chain seq x y z
N MET A 1 2.28 -24.72 -2.04
CA MET A 1 3.32 -23.75 -1.62
C MET A 1 4.23 -23.30 -2.78
N LYS A 2 4.89 -24.21 -3.57
CA LYS A 2 5.73 -23.78 -4.71
C LYS A 2 5.03 -22.79 -5.67
N LYS A 3 3.78 -23.06 -6.07
CA LYS A 3 2.98 -22.16 -6.94
C LYS A 3 2.72 -20.78 -6.32
N THR A 4 2.57 -20.71 -5.01
CA THR A 4 2.36 -19.46 -4.28
C THR A 4 3.62 -18.59 -4.28
N TRP A 5 4.80 -19.19 -4.08
CA TRP A 5 6.07 -18.48 -4.20
C TRP A 5 6.30 -17.94 -5.63
N LEU A 6 5.95 -18.74 -6.65
CA LEU A 6 6.02 -18.29 -8.04
C LEU A 6 5.07 -17.14 -8.34
N LEU A 7 3.87 -17.18 -7.77
CA LEU A 7 2.94 -16.04 -7.86
C LEU A 7 3.47 -14.80 -7.13
N GLY A 8 4.21 -15.01 -6.04
CA GLY A 8 4.87 -13.93 -5.28
C GLY A 8 5.75 -13.02 -6.14
N PHE A 9 6.33 -13.51 -7.23
CA PHE A 9 7.10 -12.68 -8.17
C PHE A 9 6.26 -11.60 -8.87
N GLY A 10 4.95 -11.84 -9.08
CA GLY A 10 4.05 -10.81 -9.56
C GLY A 10 3.88 -9.67 -8.56
N PHE A 11 3.72 -9.99 -7.27
CA PHE A 11 3.63 -9.00 -6.20
C PHE A 11 4.97 -8.30 -5.94
N PHE A 12 6.07 -9.03 -6.05
CA PHE A 12 7.42 -8.51 -5.97
C PHE A 12 7.67 -7.44 -7.05
N SER A 13 7.32 -7.72 -8.32
CA SER A 13 7.49 -6.76 -9.42
C SER A 13 6.59 -5.53 -9.26
N ILE A 14 5.35 -5.69 -8.78
CA ILE A 14 4.46 -4.58 -8.47
C ILE A 14 5.09 -3.69 -7.40
N SER A 15 5.53 -4.27 -6.29
CA SER A 15 6.05 -3.52 -5.14
C SER A 15 7.36 -2.82 -5.45
N ILE A 16 8.29 -3.45 -6.20
CA ILE A 16 9.56 -2.82 -6.55
C ILE A 16 9.33 -1.63 -7.49
N THR A 17 8.41 -1.75 -8.46
CA THR A 17 8.09 -0.66 -9.38
C THR A 17 7.46 0.52 -8.64
N TRP A 18 6.48 0.26 -7.75
CA TRP A 18 5.84 1.31 -6.95
C TRP A 18 6.80 1.99 -5.99
N ALA A 19 7.65 1.22 -5.29
CA ALA A 19 8.60 1.78 -4.35
C ALA A 19 9.64 2.68 -5.06
N LEU A 20 10.12 2.28 -6.23
CA LEU A 20 11.00 3.12 -7.05
C LEU A 20 10.28 4.37 -7.57
N TYR A 21 9.04 4.23 -8.02
CA TYR A 21 8.23 5.35 -8.46
C TYR A 21 8.06 6.39 -7.35
N ASN A 22 7.62 5.96 -6.17
CA ASN A 22 7.41 6.85 -5.03
C ASN A 22 8.72 7.47 -4.52
N ALA A 23 9.85 6.75 -4.60
CA ALA A 23 11.13 7.24 -4.12
C ALA A 23 11.80 8.26 -5.06
N PHE A 24 11.70 8.07 -6.38
CA PHE A 24 12.53 8.82 -7.32
C PHE A 24 11.76 9.76 -8.25
N VAL A 25 10.49 9.48 -8.56
CA VAL A 25 9.70 10.34 -9.46
C VAL A 25 9.51 11.76 -8.91
N PRO A 26 9.33 12.00 -7.60
CA PRO A 26 9.28 13.35 -7.05
C PRO A 26 10.50 14.20 -7.42
N PHE A 27 11.70 13.60 -7.48
CA PHE A 27 12.92 14.32 -7.88
C PHE A 27 12.93 14.73 -9.35
N PHE A 28 12.26 13.97 -10.23
CA PHE A 28 12.14 14.33 -11.65
C PHE A 28 11.08 15.42 -11.86
N LEU A 29 10.04 15.46 -11.04
CA LEU A 29 9.00 16.50 -11.08
C LEU A 29 9.47 17.84 -10.48
N ASP A 30 10.34 17.79 -9.47
CA ASP A 30 10.81 18.93 -8.69
C ASP A 30 11.38 20.09 -9.54
N PRO A 31 12.27 19.86 -10.53
CA PRO A 31 12.82 20.92 -11.36
C PRO A 31 11.78 21.66 -12.21
N TYR A 32 10.70 20.98 -12.59
CA TYR A 32 9.66 21.54 -13.44
C TYR A 32 8.56 22.25 -12.66
N LEU A 33 8.08 21.64 -11.57
CA LEU A 33 6.89 22.12 -10.85
C LEU A 33 7.22 23.10 -9.74
N LYS A 34 8.37 22.93 -9.07
CA LYS A 34 8.84 23.78 -7.96
C LYS A 34 7.80 24.00 -6.83
N SER A 35 6.77 23.19 -6.77
CA SER A 35 5.66 23.23 -5.82
C SER A 35 5.39 21.81 -5.31
N ALA A 36 5.48 21.64 -3.99
CA ALA A 36 5.21 20.36 -3.35
C ALA A 36 3.74 19.93 -3.52
N ALA A 37 2.80 20.90 -3.62
CA ALA A 37 1.39 20.63 -3.89
C ALA A 37 1.17 20.00 -5.26
N TRP A 38 1.77 20.56 -6.30
CA TRP A 38 1.65 20.01 -7.64
C TRP A 38 2.37 18.67 -7.78
N ILE A 39 3.53 18.52 -7.15
CA ILE A 39 4.23 17.22 -7.11
C ILE A 39 3.35 16.20 -6.38
N GLY A 40 2.82 16.54 -5.21
CA GLY A 40 1.91 15.69 -4.45
C GLY A 40 0.68 15.29 -5.29
N PHE A 41 0.08 16.23 -6.02
CA PHE A 41 -1.04 15.94 -6.92
C PHE A 41 -0.65 14.96 -8.03
N MET A 42 0.50 15.16 -8.70
CA MET A 42 0.98 14.23 -9.72
C MET A 42 1.24 12.84 -9.17
N MET A 43 1.70 12.73 -7.93
CA MET A 43 1.94 11.45 -7.27
C MET A 43 0.65 10.72 -6.88
N THR A 44 -0.54 11.38 -6.91
CA THR A 44 -1.82 10.71 -6.63
C THR A 44 -2.52 10.12 -7.86
N ILE A 45 -1.99 10.32 -9.06
CA ILE A 45 -2.62 9.86 -10.32
C ILE A 45 -2.85 8.35 -10.30
N ASP A 46 -1.94 7.58 -9.73
CA ASP A 46 -2.05 6.13 -9.55
C ASP A 46 -3.29 5.73 -8.73
N ASN A 47 -3.61 6.52 -7.69
CA ASN A 47 -4.75 6.26 -6.82
C ASN A 47 -6.09 6.49 -7.55
N TYR A 48 -6.16 7.44 -8.49
CA TYR A 48 -7.32 7.59 -9.37
C TYR A 48 -7.49 6.36 -10.27
N PHE A 49 -6.40 5.87 -10.87
CA PHE A 49 -6.46 4.63 -11.65
C PHE A 49 -6.83 3.42 -10.78
N ALA A 50 -6.32 3.35 -9.55
CA ALA A 50 -6.66 2.30 -8.61
C ALA A 50 -8.16 2.31 -8.26
N LEU A 51 -8.74 3.48 -8.06
CA LEU A 51 -10.13 3.63 -7.66
C LEU A 51 -11.11 3.29 -8.79
N PHE A 52 -10.84 3.74 -10.01
CA PHE A 52 -11.78 3.62 -11.14
C PHE A 52 -11.44 2.48 -12.09
N LEU A 53 -10.18 2.36 -12.48
CA LEU A 53 -9.77 1.44 -13.55
C LEU A 53 -9.53 0.02 -13.07
N GLN A 54 -8.93 -0.17 -11.88
CA GLN A 54 -8.62 -1.52 -11.39
C GLN A 54 -9.86 -2.38 -11.14
N PRO A 55 -11.00 -1.89 -10.56
CA PRO A 55 -12.21 -2.66 -10.43
C PRO A 55 -12.81 -3.05 -11.79
N TRP A 56 -12.77 -2.12 -12.76
CA TRP A 56 -13.25 -2.39 -14.12
C TRP A 56 -12.42 -3.48 -14.82
N ILE A 57 -11.08 -3.38 -14.76
CA ILE A 57 -10.17 -4.39 -15.30
C ILE A 57 -10.34 -5.73 -14.60
N GLY A 58 -10.48 -5.72 -13.26
CA GLY A 58 -10.74 -6.92 -12.47
C GLY A 58 -11.96 -7.67 -12.96
N ASN A 59 -13.10 -6.99 -13.06
CA ASN A 59 -14.35 -7.55 -13.55
C ASN A 59 -14.25 -8.05 -15.01
N ARG A 60 -13.59 -7.26 -15.89
CA ARG A 60 -13.37 -7.67 -17.28
C ARG A 60 -12.48 -8.92 -17.35
N SER A 61 -11.43 -8.99 -16.53
CA SER A 61 -10.54 -10.16 -16.49
C SER A 61 -11.23 -11.42 -15.97
N ASP A 62 -12.24 -11.30 -15.09
CA ASP A 62 -13.06 -12.41 -14.61
C ASP A 62 -13.86 -13.08 -15.73
N ARG A 63 -14.33 -12.27 -16.68
CA ARG A 63 -15.16 -12.69 -17.82
C ARG A 63 -14.35 -13.04 -19.07
N THR A 64 -13.04 -12.85 -19.04
CA THR A 64 -12.18 -13.13 -20.20
C THR A 64 -12.03 -14.63 -20.41
N VAL A 65 -12.29 -15.07 -21.64
CA VAL A 65 -12.04 -16.43 -22.10
C VAL A 65 -10.93 -16.39 -23.13
N SER A 66 -9.79 -17.03 -22.82
CA SER A 66 -8.66 -17.10 -23.74
C SER A 66 -7.90 -18.43 -23.60
N ARG A 67 -7.12 -18.77 -24.64
CA ARG A 67 -6.21 -19.92 -24.61
C ARG A 67 -5.15 -19.85 -23.49
N PHE A 68 -4.89 -18.66 -22.97
CA PHE A 68 -3.96 -18.42 -21.86
C PHE A 68 -4.65 -18.36 -20.49
N GLY A 69 -5.97 -18.59 -20.42
CA GLY A 69 -6.81 -18.42 -19.23
C GLY A 69 -7.29 -16.98 -19.04
N LYS A 70 -7.97 -16.74 -17.92
CA LYS A 70 -8.67 -15.48 -17.65
C LYS A 70 -7.71 -14.29 -17.42
N ARG A 71 -6.62 -14.49 -16.67
CA ARG A 71 -5.75 -13.45 -16.12
C ARG A 71 -4.49 -13.18 -16.95
N LYS A 72 -3.88 -14.25 -17.50
CA LYS A 72 -2.60 -14.15 -18.21
C LYS A 72 -2.56 -13.15 -19.36
N PRO A 73 -3.61 -12.97 -20.19
CA PRO A 73 -3.56 -11.96 -21.26
C PRO A 73 -3.27 -10.55 -20.76
N TYR A 74 -3.82 -10.19 -19.60
CA TYR A 74 -3.58 -8.88 -18.97
C TYR A 74 -2.15 -8.73 -18.45
N LEU A 75 -1.53 -9.81 -17.94
CA LEU A 75 -0.13 -9.80 -17.54
C LEU A 75 0.79 -9.71 -18.75
N LEU A 76 0.47 -10.45 -19.83
CA LEU A 76 1.28 -10.49 -21.06
C LEU A 76 1.32 -9.12 -21.78
N ILE A 77 0.30 -8.30 -21.61
CA ILE A 77 0.25 -6.95 -22.17
C ILE A 77 0.72 -5.91 -21.15
N GLY A 78 0.18 -5.96 -19.93
CA GLY A 78 0.41 -4.94 -18.91
C GLY A 78 1.85 -4.91 -18.39
N MET A 79 2.47 -6.05 -18.13
CA MET A 79 3.84 -6.08 -17.58
C MET A 79 4.91 -5.59 -18.58
N PRO A 80 4.90 -5.97 -19.87
CA PRO A 80 5.83 -5.38 -20.85
C PRO A 80 5.62 -3.88 -21.06
N LEU A 81 4.36 -3.42 -21.11
CA LEU A 81 4.09 -1.98 -21.22
C LEU A 81 4.55 -1.22 -19.97
N ALA A 82 4.33 -1.76 -18.78
CA ALA A 82 4.82 -1.16 -17.55
C ALA A 82 6.36 -1.12 -17.51
N ALA A 83 7.03 -2.20 -17.93
CA ALA A 83 8.49 -2.25 -18.05
C ALA A 83 9.01 -1.21 -19.07
N LEU A 84 8.34 -1.07 -20.20
CA LEU A 84 8.70 -0.06 -21.20
C LEU A 84 8.58 1.37 -20.62
N PHE A 85 7.44 1.70 -20.05
CA PHE A 85 7.19 3.07 -19.59
C PHE A 85 7.98 3.40 -18.32
N VAL A 86 8.27 2.43 -17.43
CA VAL A 86 9.13 2.69 -16.28
C VAL A 86 10.58 3.02 -16.71
N ILE A 87 11.10 2.37 -17.77
CA ILE A 87 12.42 2.72 -18.34
C ILE A 87 12.42 4.13 -18.92
N LEU A 88 11.33 4.56 -19.55
CA LEU A 88 11.24 5.86 -20.22
C LEU A 88 11.18 7.04 -19.24
N ILE A 89 10.71 6.83 -18.00
CA ILE A 89 10.60 7.90 -16.99
C ILE A 89 11.91 8.70 -16.84
N PRO A 90 13.09 8.12 -16.58
CA PRO A 90 14.32 8.89 -16.41
C PRO A 90 14.86 9.53 -17.71
N PHE A 91 14.34 9.17 -18.87
CA PHE A 91 14.73 9.73 -20.17
C PHE A 91 13.78 10.84 -20.67
N HIS A 92 12.91 11.36 -19.80
CA HIS A 92 12.07 12.50 -20.13
C HIS A 92 12.90 13.72 -20.51
N THR A 93 12.40 14.52 -21.46
CA THR A 93 13.05 15.76 -21.92
C THR A 93 12.26 17.02 -21.56
N SER A 94 11.01 16.85 -21.12
CA SER A 94 10.09 17.91 -20.70
C SER A 94 9.11 17.42 -19.66
N LEU A 95 8.43 18.34 -18.99
CA LEU A 95 7.32 18.00 -18.07
C LEU A 95 6.24 17.17 -18.77
N LEU A 96 5.90 17.51 -20.00
CA LEU A 96 4.86 16.80 -20.77
C LEU A 96 5.26 15.33 -20.98
N THR A 97 6.51 15.08 -21.41
CA THR A 97 7.00 13.70 -21.63
C THR A 97 7.09 12.93 -20.33
N LEU A 98 7.50 13.57 -19.22
CA LEU A 98 7.54 12.95 -17.90
C LEU A 98 6.13 12.52 -17.46
N VAL A 99 5.16 13.45 -17.50
CA VAL A 99 3.76 13.17 -17.11
C VAL A 99 3.15 12.11 -18.02
N LEU A 100 3.41 12.15 -19.34
CA LEU A 100 2.94 11.12 -20.27
C LEU A 100 3.48 9.73 -19.90
N PHE A 101 4.78 9.59 -19.63
CA PHE A 101 5.38 8.32 -19.24
C PHE A 101 4.85 7.83 -17.89
N MET A 102 4.65 8.72 -16.91
CA MET A 102 4.02 8.40 -15.63
C MET A 102 2.59 7.89 -15.83
N MET A 103 1.76 8.58 -16.63
CA MET A 103 0.39 8.16 -16.89
C MET A 103 0.32 6.81 -17.61
N LEU A 104 1.14 6.59 -18.62
CA LEU A 104 1.17 5.34 -19.37
C LEU A 104 1.69 4.18 -18.52
N MET A 105 2.69 4.44 -17.65
CA MET A 105 3.17 3.46 -16.67
C MET A 105 2.06 3.09 -15.68
N ASN A 106 1.38 4.08 -15.10
CA ASN A 106 0.27 3.86 -14.16
C ASN A 106 -0.91 3.11 -14.80
N LEU A 107 -1.23 3.43 -16.06
CA LEU A 107 -2.23 2.71 -16.84
C LEU A 107 -1.83 1.24 -17.05
N ALA A 108 -0.59 0.99 -17.47
CA ALA A 108 -0.05 -0.35 -17.67
C ALA A 108 0.01 -1.14 -16.35
N MET A 109 0.40 -0.50 -15.23
CA MET A 109 0.37 -1.09 -13.89
C MET A 109 -1.05 -1.50 -13.50
N SER A 110 -2.03 -0.63 -13.74
CA SER A 110 -3.45 -0.92 -13.43
C SER A 110 -3.97 -2.11 -14.24
N LEU A 111 -3.51 -2.27 -15.49
CA LEU A 111 -3.92 -3.36 -16.37
C LEU A 111 -3.54 -4.74 -15.82
N TYR A 112 -2.38 -4.90 -15.19
CA TYR A 112 -1.93 -6.22 -14.72
C TYR A 112 -2.03 -6.40 -13.19
N ARG A 113 -2.07 -5.32 -12.39
CA ARG A 113 -2.11 -5.40 -10.92
C ARG A 113 -3.33 -6.15 -10.41
N SER A 114 -4.54 -5.73 -10.83
CA SER A 114 -5.78 -6.38 -10.40
C SER A 114 -5.86 -7.86 -10.82
N PRO A 115 -5.55 -8.25 -12.08
CA PRO A 115 -5.46 -9.66 -12.47
C PRO A 115 -4.39 -10.46 -11.70
N THR A 116 -3.25 -9.85 -11.36
CA THR A 116 -2.20 -10.51 -10.56
C THR A 116 -2.69 -10.83 -9.15
N ILE A 117 -3.38 -9.88 -8.51
CA ILE A 117 -3.98 -10.09 -7.18
C ILE A 117 -5.02 -11.21 -7.24
N ALA A 118 -5.87 -11.20 -8.26
CA ALA A 118 -6.92 -12.19 -8.44
C ALA A 118 -6.40 -13.61 -8.77
N LEU A 119 -5.17 -13.73 -9.28
CA LEU A 119 -4.53 -15.05 -9.47
C LEU A 119 -4.35 -15.81 -8.16
N MET A 120 -4.19 -15.12 -7.02
CA MET A 120 -3.95 -15.79 -5.73
C MET A 120 -5.13 -16.71 -5.34
N PRO A 121 -6.37 -16.23 -5.22
CA PRO A 121 -7.51 -17.09 -4.94
C PRO A 121 -7.80 -18.09 -6.06
N ASP A 122 -7.49 -17.76 -7.33
CA ASP A 122 -7.74 -18.68 -8.47
C ASP A 122 -6.87 -19.95 -8.41
N ILE A 123 -5.64 -19.86 -7.88
CA ILE A 123 -4.70 -20.99 -7.84
C ILE A 123 -4.54 -21.60 -6.45
N THR A 124 -5.11 -20.98 -5.39
CA THR A 124 -4.91 -21.40 -4.01
C THR A 124 -6.21 -21.88 -3.38
N PRO A 125 -6.26 -23.14 -2.88
CA PRO A 125 -7.42 -23.67 -2.14
C PRO A 125 -7.74 -22.80 -0.91
N GLU A 126 -9.01 -22.73 -0.52
CA GLU A 126 -9.50 -21.87 0.57
C GLU A 126 -8.70 -22.02 1.86
N GLY A 127 -8.52 -23.22 2.36
CA GLY A 127 -7.80 -23.48 3.60
C GLY A 127 -6.30 -23.08 3.60
N LYS A 128 -5.74 -22.70 2.42
CA LYS A 128 -4.33 -22.28 2.27
C LYS A 128 -4.20 -20.79 1.89
N ARG A 129 -5.31 -20.07 1.70
CA ARG A 129 -5.30 -18.67 1.24
C ARG A 129 -4.59 -17.73 2.22
N THR A 130 -4.75 -17.91 3.52
CA THR A 130 -4.06 -17.13 4.55
C THR A 130 -2.54 -17.26 4.46
N LYS A 131 -2.04 -18.51 4.32
CA LYS A 131 -0.60 -18.76 4.13
C LYS A 131 -0.10 -18.20 2.80
N ALA A 132 -0.90 -18.29 1.74
CA ALA A 132 -0.57 -17.73 0.44
C ALA A 132 -0.46 -16.21 0.50
N ASN A 133 -1.42 -15.55 1.16
CA ASN A 133 -1.40 -14.11 1.36
C ASN A 133 -0.15 -13.65 2.13
N GLY A 134 0.25 -14.40 3.16
CA GLY A 134 1.49 -14.15 3.88
C GLY A 134 2.72 -14.17 2.98
N VAL A 135 2.85 -15.18 2.11
CA VAL A 135 3.98 -15.31 1.17
C VAL A 135 4.01 -14.16 0.17
N ILE A 136 2.88 -13.82 -0.45
CA ILE A 136 2.84 -12.73 -1.46
C ILE A 136 3.12 -11.36 -0.85
N ASN A 137 2.60 -11.09 0.37
CA ASN A 137 2.90 -9.83 1.08
C ASN A 137 4.38 -9.76 1.51
N PHE A 138 4.96 -10.88 1.95
CA PHE A 138 6.39 -10.96 2.23
C PHE A 138 7.22 -10.65 0.98
N MET A 139 6.90 -11.27 -0.16
CA MET A 139 7.58 -11.00 -1.44
C MET A 139 7.42 -9.54 -1.88
N GLY A 140 6.24 -8.95 -1.69
CA GLY A 140 6.00 -7.53 -1.93
C GLY A 140 6.86 -6.64 -1.03
N GLY A 141 6.95 -6.94 0.25
CA GLY A 141 7.79 -6.21 1.21
C GLY A 141 9.28 -6.29 0.86
N VAL A 142 9.78 -7.47 0.48
CA VAL A 142 11.16 -7.65 -0.01
C VAL A 142 11.39 -6.81 -1.27
N GLY A 143 10.40 -6.71 -2.18
CA GLY A 143 10.46 -5.85 -3.36
C GLY A 143 10.65 -4.37 -2.99
N GLY A 144 9.90 -3.88 -2.00
CA GLY A 144 10.06 -2.51 -1.49
C GLY A 144 11.43 -2.26 -0.88
N ILE A 145 11.93 -3.16 -0.04
CA ILE A 145 13.27 -3.05 0.57
C ILE A 145 14.35 -3.00 -0.51
N LEU A 146 14.29 -3.88 -1.51
CA LEU A 146 15.27 -3.90 -2.61
C LEU A 146 15.17 -2.66 -3.49
N ALA A 147 13.97 -2.11 -3.69
CA ALA A 147 13.78 -0.86 -4.41
C ALA A 147 14.47 0.31 -3.69
N PHE A 148 14.26 0.45 -2.39
CA PHE A 148 14.87 1.55 -1.63
C PHE A 148 16.37 1.36 -1.43
N ALA A 149 16.83 0.18 -1.00
CA ALA A 149 18.25 -0.09 -0.78
C ALA A 149 19.03 -0.24 -2.09
N GLY A 150 18.66 -1.22 -2.91
CA GLY A 150 19.34 -1.51 -4.18
C GLY A 150 19.13 -0.42 -5.21
N GLY A 151 17.90 0.14 -5.29
CA GLY A 151 17.58 1.24 -6.18
C GLY A 151 18.42 2.48 -5.89
N SER A 152 18.64 2.82 -4.61
CA SER A 152 19.48 3.97 -4.23
C SER A 152 20.93 3.78 -4.59
N LEU A 153 21.49 2.58 -4.44
CA LEU A 153 22.86 2.27 -4.85
C LEU A 153 23.03 2.38 -6.38
N LEU A 154 22.06 1.88 -7.14
CA LEU A 154 22.05 1.98 -8.60
C LEU A 154 21.86 3.44 -9.06
N TYR A 155 21.02 4.21 -8.38
CA TYR A 155 20.75 5.61 -8.69
C TYR A 155 21.99 6.49 -8.52
N ASN A 156 22.86 6.19 -7.55
CA ASN A 156 24.14 6.85 -7.39
C ASN A 156 25.09 6.69 -8.59
N GLN A 157 24.98 5.56 -9.28
CA GLN A 157 25.80 5.31 -10.47
C GLN A 157 25.19 6.00 -11.71
N ASN A 158 23.89 5.83 -11.90
CA ASN A 158 23.10 6.47 -12.95
C ASN A 158 21.62 6.51 -12.57
N ARG A 159 20.97 7.65 -12.78
CA ARG A 159 19.54 7.86 -12.48
C ARG A 159 18.63 6.86 -13.18
N SER A 160 19.03 6.30 -14.32
CA SER A 160 18.24 5.34 -15.09
C SER A 160 18.37 3.90 -14.61
N PHE A 161 19.45 3.54 -13.93
CA PHE A 161 19.74 2.14 -13.58
C PHE A 161 18.69 1.47 -12.69
N PRO A 162 18.12 2.11 -11.65
CA PRO A 162 17.08 1.48 -10.86
C PRO A 162 15.81 1.20 -11.67
N PHE A 163 15.46 2.05 -12.62
CA PHE A 163 14.30 1.87 -13.50
C PHE A 163 14.52 0.74 -14.51
N ILE A 164 15.72 0.64 -15.07
CA ILE A 164 16.10 -0.48 -15.94
C ILE A 164 16.05 -1.79 -15.15
N ALA A 165 16.61 -1.82 -13.94
CA ALA A 165 16.58 -3.00 -13.08
C ALA A 165 15.13 -3.42 -12.74
N ALA A 166 14.25 -2.49 -12.41
CA ALA A 166 12.82 -2.76 -12.17
C ALA A 166 12.13 -3.35 -13.40
N ALA A 167 12.42 -2.82 -14.59
CA ALA A 167 11.89 -3.34 -15.84
C ALA A 167 12.36 -4.77 -16.13
N VAL A 168 13.64 -5.05 -15.96
CA VAL A 168 14.19 -6.40 -16.09
C VAL A 168 13.53 -7.37 -15.12
N ILE A 169 13.40 -6.97 -13.84
CA ILE A 169 12.73 -7.77 -12.81
C ILE A 169 11.26 -8.01 -13.18
N THR A 170 10.57 -7.01 -13.71
CA THR A 170 9.16 -7.12 -14.15
C THR A 170 9.03 -8.12 -15.30
N LEU A 171 9.92 -8.08 -16.29
CA LEU A 171 9.93 -9.02 -17.42
C LEU A 171 10.31 -10.45 -16.98
N LEU A 172 11.28 -10.59 -16.08
CA LEU A 172 11.63 -11.88 -15.48
C LEU A 172 10.46 -12.46 -14.67
N SER A 173 9.77 -11.61 -13.90
CA SER A 173 8.57 -12.01 -13.16
C SER A 173 7.46 -12.46 -14.10
N LEU A 174 7.26 -11.78 -15.23
CA LEU A 174 6.31 -12.20 -16.27
C LEU A 174 6.68 -13.57 -16.83
N TRP A 175 7.96 -13.79 -17.17
CA TRP A 175 8.43 -15.07 -17.67
C TRP A 175 8.17 -16.21 -16.67
N ILE A 176 8.46 -15.98 -15.37
CA ILE A 176 8.19 -16.95 -14.30
C ILE A 176 6.68 -17.24 -14.21
N LEU A 177 5.84 -16.19 -14.18
CA LEU A 177 4.38 -16.34 -14.09
C LEU A 177 3.81 -17.07 -15.31
N TYR A 178 4.29 -16.74 -16.49
CA TYR A 178 3.85 -17.36 -17.74
C TYR A 178 4.23 -18.86 -17.78
N ARG A 179 5.48 -19.20 -17.45
CA ARG A 179 6.04 -20.54 -17.60
C ARG A 179 5.59 -21.51 -16.52
N PHE A 180 5.46 -21.04 -15.27
CA PHE A 180 5.33 -21.94 -14.11
C PHE A 180 3.98 -21.83 -13.38
N VAL A 181 3.21 -20.77 -13.58
CA VAL A 181 1.86 -20.67 -13.00
C VAL A 181 0.85 -21.32 -13.96
N PRO A 182 0.19 -22.42 -13.55
CA PRO A 182 -0.71 -23.16 -14.43
C PRO A 182 -1.94 -22.32 -14.79
N VAL A 183 -2.39 -22.46 -16.03
CA VAL A 183 -3.71 -22.01 -16.47
C VAL A 183 -4.74 -23.02 -15.96
N ARG A 184 -5.64 -22.65 -15.07
CA ARG A 184 -6.87 -23.41 -14.86
C ARG A 184 -7.85 -23.03 -15.98
N GLY A 185 -8.24 -24.00 -16.79
CA GLY A 185 -9.31 -23.85 -17.78
C GLY A 185 -10.62 -23.42 -17.10
N SER A 186 -11.53 -22.91 -17.91
CA SER A 186 -12.81 -22.26 -17.56
C SER A 186 -13.82 -23.06 -16.69
N GLY A 187 -13.38 -24.00 -15.87
CA GLY A 187 -14.25 -24.92 -15.10
C GLY A 187 -14.35 -24.67 -13.60
N SER A 188 -13.67 -23.68 -13.04
CA SER A 188 -13.85 -23.36 -11.62
C SER A 188 -14.92 -22.28 -11.46
N THR A 189 -15.98 -22.62 -10.71
CA THR A 189 -17.00 -21.72 -10.15
C THR A 189 -16.41 -20.36 -9.81
N PRO A 190 -17.14 -19.25 -10.06
CA PRO A 190 -16.70 -17.93 -9.68
C PRO A 190 -16.36 -17.96 -8.18
N SER A 191 -15.08 -17.91 -7.84
CA SER A 191 -14.67 -17.63 -6.48
C SER A 191 -15.23 -16.26 -6.16
N SER A 192 -16.02 -16.18 -5.11
CA SER A 192 -16.50 -14.93 -4.54
C SER A 192 -15.30 -14.09 -4.11
N ALA A 193 -14.66 -13.42 -5.09
CA ALA A 193 -13.95 -12.19 -4.80
C ALA A 193 -14.96 -11.27 -4.10
N PRO A 194 -14.55 -10.47 -3.12
CA PRO A 194 -15.46 -9.49 -2.54
C PRO A 194 -16.10 -8.75 -3.70
N GLN A 195 -17.41 -8.89 -3.88
CA GLN A 195 -18.15 -8.19 -4.91
C GLN A 195 -18.06 -6.70 -4.56
N GLN A 196 -17.12 -6.01 -5.16
CA GLN A 196 -17.06 -4.54 -5.18
C GLN A 196 -18.23 -3.93 -5.97
N GLY A 197 -19.37 -4.61 -5.99
CA GLY A 197 -20.58 -4.21 -6.69
C GLY A 197 -21.87 -4.48 -5.91
N SER A 198 -21.78 -4.97 -4.69
CA SER A 198 -22.94 -4.97 -3.79
C SER A 198 -23.28 -3.50 -3.50
N ARG A 199 -24.49 -3.06 -3.89
CA ARG A 199 -25.03 -1.76 -3.47
C ARG A 199 -24.79 -1.63 -1.98
N ILE A 200 -23.88 -0.69 -1.61
CA ILE A 200 -23.53 -0.42 -0.21
C ILE A 200 -24.84 -0.05 0.49
N LYS A 201 -25.39 -0.97 1.28
CA LYS A 201 -26.53 -0.68 2.15
C LYS A 201 -25.99 0.16 3.33
N LEU A 202 -25.77 1.44 3.09
CA LEU A 202 -25.23 2.40 4.07
C LEU A 202 -26.19 2.59 5.26
N ARG A 203 -27.48 2.42 5.03
CA ARG A 203 -28.52 2.63 6.06
C ARG A 203 -28.47 1.49 7.08
N GLY A 204 -27.95 1.77 8.27
CA GLY A 204 -27.82 0.82 9.40
C GLY A 204 -26.38 0.39 9.72
N GLU A 205 -25.40 0.61 8.81
CA GLU A 205 -23.99 0.24 9.05
C GLU A 205 -23.13 1.42 9.54
N LEU A 206 -23.63 2.66 9.41
CA LEU A 206 -22.96 3.88 9.88
C LEU A 206 -23.38 4.19 11.32
N ASP A 207 -23.15 3.25 12.22
CA ASP A 207 -23.25 3.52 13.65
C ASP A 207 -22.11 4.44 14.12
N ARG A 208 -22.28 5.08 15.27
CA ARG A 208 -21.30 6.00 15.83
C ARG A 208 -19.89 5.40 15.90
N THR A 209 -19.78 4.13 16.27
CA THR A 209 -18.51 3.42 16.37
C THR A 209 -17.81 3.30 15.01
N THR A 210 -18.55 2.91 13.97
CA THR A 210 -18.03 2.81 12.60
C THR A 210 -17.60 4.17 12.06
N VAL A 211 -18.41 5.22 12.27
CA VAL A 211 -18.06 6.58 11.81
C VAL A 211 -16.78 7.08 12.48
N LEU A 212 -16.66 6.96 13.81
CA LEU A 212 -15.46 7.34 14.54
C LEU A 212 -14.23 6.60 14.06
N LEU A 213 -14.38 5.30 13.78
CA LEU A 213 -13.30 4.46 13.27
C LEU A 213 -12.91 4.86 11.85
N LEU A 214 -13.86 5.16 10.96
CA LEU A 214 -13.59 5.61 9.59
C LEU A 214 -12.87 6.97 9.59
N ILE A 215 -13.24 7.89 10.48
CA ILE A 215 -12.54 9.16 10.65
C ILE A 215 -11.11 8.92 11.13
N ALA A 216 -10.90 8.04 12.12
CA ALA A 216 -9.56 7.69 12.57
C ALA A 216 -8.72 7.07 11.43
N ILE A 217 -9.32 6.17 10.63
CA ILE A 217 -8.69 5.55 9.45
C ILE A 217 -8.27 6.62 8.44
N PHE A 218 -9.16 7.56 8.13
CA PHE A 218 -8.86 8.65 7.21
C PHE A 218 -7.62 9.44 7.68
N PHE A 219 -7.61 9.89 8.94
CA PHE A 219 -6.54 10.74 9.44
C PHE A 219 -5.19 10.03 9.59
N TRP A 220 -5.14 8.75 10.00
CA TRP A 220 -3.84 8.08 10.02
C TRP A 220 -3.29 7.79 8.62
N PHE A 221 -4.19 7.53 7.64
CA PHE A 221 -3.75 7.42 6.24
C PHE A 221 -3.34 8.79 5.67
N VAL A 222 -4.01 9.89 6.02
CA VAL A 222 -3.56 11.23 5.64
C VAL A 222 -2.14 11.49 6.13
N GLY A 223 -1.83 11.23 7.39
CA GLY A 223 -0.48 11.39 7.93
C GLY A 223 0.54 10.52 7.22
N TYR A 224 0.23 9.25 6.97
CA TYR A 224 1.14 8.31 6.32
C TYR A 224 1.35 8.60 4.83
N GLN A 225 0.29 8.73 4.04
CA GLN A 225 0.36 8.87 2.59
C GLN A 225 1.04 10.16 2.13
N GLY A 226 0.83 11.25 2.86
CA GLY A 226 1.51 12.51 2.58
C GLY A 226 3.03 12.41 2.81
N VAL A 227 3.42 11.77 3.92
CA VAL A 227 4.85 11.50 4.19
C VAL A 227 5.42 10.55 3.15
N GLU A 228 4.75 9.44 2.83
CA GLU A 228 5.22 8.47 1.84
C GLU A 228 5.51 9.12 0.49
N SER A 229 4.64 10.04 0.03
CA SER A 229 4.78 10.68 -1.29
C SER A 229 5.80 11.82 -1.33
N LEU A 230 6.03 12.53 -0.20
CA LEU A 230 6.83 13.76 -0.17
C LEU A 230 8.11 13.63 0.68
N PHE A 231 8.35 12.48 1.32
CA PHE A 231 9.50 12.26 2.18
C PHE A 231 10.83 12.47 1.48
N THR A 232 10.97 12.02 0.25
CA THR A 232 12.24 12.12 -0.48
C THR A 232 12.58 13.57 -0.79
N LEU A 233 11.59 14.42 -1.07
CA LEU A 233 11.75 15.87 -1.21
C LEU A 233 12.09 16.54 0.13
N TYR A 234 11.47 16.10 1.23
CA TYR A 234 11.84 16.54 2.58
C TYR A 234 13.32 16.25 2.85
N GLY A 235 13.78 15.04 2.55
CA GLY A 235 15.19 14.67 2.70
C GLY A 235 16.12 15.56 1.89
N LYS A 236 15.74 15.90 0.65
CA LYS A 236 16.53 16.76 -0.25
C LYS A 236 16.52 18.22 0.20
N HIS A 237 15.33 18.80 0.37
CA HIS A 237 15.20 20.26 0.55
C HIS A 237 15.34 20.72 2.01
N HIS A 238 14.92 19.90 2.99
CA HIS A 238 15.03 20.25 4.40
C HIS A 238 16.32 19.76 5.04
N MET A 239 16.71 18.52 4.76
CA MET A 239 17.90 17.93 5.36
C MET A 239 19.16 18.03 4.51
N GLY A 240 19.08 18.55 3.27
CA GLY A 240 20.22 18.67 2.36
C GLY A 240 20.81 17.33 1.92
N LEU A 241 20.04 16.25 1.99
CA LEU A 241 20.52 14.92 1.61
C LEU A 241 20.58 14.78 0.09
N GLN A 242 21.54 13.98 -0.39
CA GLN A 242 21.54 13.51 -1.77
C GLN A 242 20.27 12.66 -2.03
N GLU A 243 19.76 12.70 -3.25
CA GLU A 243 18.54 12.00 -3.68
C GLU A 243 18.56 10.50 -3.34
N SER A 244 19.71 9.86 -3.56
CA SER A 244 19.93 8.46 -3.19
C SER A 244 19.93 8.22 -1.68
N ALA A 245 20.52 9.12 -0.89
CA ALA A 245 20.56 8.99 0.57
C ALA A 245 19.18 9.18 1.20
N ALA A 246 18.37 10.10 0.67
CA ALA A 246 16.99 10.29 1.07
C ALA A 246 16.15 9.03 0.78
N SER A 247 16.23 8.49 -0.44
CA SER A 247 15.54 7.26 -0.84
C SER A 247 16.01 6.03 -0.06
N PHE A 248 17.34 5.91 0.17
CA PHE A 248 17.90 4.82 0.99
C PHE A 248 17.36 4.82 2.42
N SER A 249 17.05 5.97 2.98
CA SER A 249 16.52 6.08 4.34
C SER A 249 15.15 5.40 4.49
N LEU A 250 14.34 5.32 3.42
CA LEU A 250 13.07 4.58 3.41
C LEU A 250 13.25 3.06 3.57
N THR A 251 14.46 2.53 3.31
CA THR A 251 14.79 1.12 3.56
C THR A 251 14.56 0.76 5.01
N PHE A 252 14.91 1.63 5.95
CA PHE A 252 14.76 1.39 7.38
C PHE A 252 13.29 1.27 7.78
N PHE A 253 12.44 2.15 7.25
CA PHE A 253 11.01 2.06 7.47
C PHE A 253 10.43 0.75 6.92
N SER A 254 10.71 0.42 5.65
CA SER A 254 10.19 -0.78 4.99
C SER A 254 10.71 -2.06 5.63
N LEU A 255 11.99 -2.13 6.00
CA LEU A 255 12.60 -3.29 6.64
C LEU A 255 11.90 -3.61 7.97
N PHE A 256 11.77 -2.61 8.83
CA PHE A 256 11.16 -2.81 10.13
C PHE A 256 9.64 -3.03 10.05
N PHE A 257 8.97 -2.43 9.05
CA PHE A 257 7.58 -2.76 8.76
C PHE A 257 7.41 -4.25 8.41
N VAL A 258 8.25 -4.79 7.51
CA VAL A 258 8.18 -6.21 7.11
C VAL A 258 8.53 -7.15 8.26
N LEU A 259 9.58 -6.84 9.02
CA LEU A 259 10.01 -7.64 10.17
C LEU A 259 8.91 -7.72 11.26
N PHE A 260 8.22 -6.62 11.49
CA PHE A 260 7.19 -6.53 12.52
C PHE A 260 5.76 -6.81 12.02
N ALA A 261 5.54 -7.04 10.74
CA ALA A 261 4.22 -7.36 10.20
C ALA A 261 3.60 -8.62 10.87
N ILE A 262 4.36 -9.71 10.98
CA ILE A 262 3.88 -10.95 11.63
C ILE A 262 3.75 -10.76 13.15
N PRO A 263 4.75 -10.25 13.88
CA PRO A 263 4.62 -9.97 15.32
C PRO A 263 3.43 -9.07 15.65
N SER A 264 3.18 -8.01 14.88
CA SER A 264 2.07 -7.10 15.15
C SER A 264 0.71 -7.76 15.02
N GLY A 265 0.53 -8.66 14.03
CA GLY A 265 -0.69 -9.45 13.88
C GLY A 265 -0.92 -10.41 15.05
N TRP A 266 0.16 -11.06 15.53
CA TRP A 266 0.10 -11.92 16.71
C TRP A 266 -0.24 -11.13 17.99
N LEU A 267 0.39 -9.96 18.19
CA LEU A 267 0.08 -9.05 19.30
C LEU A 267 -1.39 -8.58 19.23
N GLY A 268 -1.89 -8.24 18.04
CA GLY A 268 -3.28 -7.84 17.83
C GLY A 268 -4.29 -8.92 18.23
N ASN A 269 -3.97 -10.18 17.93
CA ASN A 269 -4.80 -11.32 18.34
C ASN A 269 -4.72 -11.59 19.86
N ARG A 270 -3.56 -11.40 20.49
CA ARG A 270 -3.34 -11.69 21.90
C ARG A 270 -3.85 -10.59 22.84
N TYR A 271 -3.60 -9.33 22.53
CA TYR A 271 -3.89 -8.19 23.40
C TYR A 271 -5.09 -7.34 22.94
N GLY A 272 -5.65 -7.69 21.78
CA GLY A 272 -6.76 -6.96 21.16
C GLY A 272 -6.30 -5.94 20.11
N LYS A 273 -6.91 -6.00 18.93
CA LYS A 273 -6.56 -5.19 17.75
C LYS A 273 -6.60 -3.69 18.03
N LYS A 274 -7.64 -3.20 18.75
CA LYS A 274 -7.76 -1.79 19.12
C LYS A 274 -6.55 -1.28 19.90
N LYS A 275 -6.09 -2.04 20.92
CA LYS A 275 -4.95 -1.65 21.76
C LYS A 275 -3.67 -1.54 20.92
N ILE A 276 -3.42 -2.51 20.04
CA ILE A 276 -2.22 -2.51 19.19
C ILE A 276 -2.26 -1.36 18.18
N ILE A 277 -3.41 -1.06 17.59
CA ILE A 277 -3.57 0.12 16.70
C ILE A 277 -3.34 1.41 17.48
N LEU A 278 -3.90 1.56 18.68
CA LEU A 278 -3.67 2.73 19.55
C LEU A 278 -2.17 2.92 19.85
N THR A 279 -1.46 1.85 20.24
CA THR A 279 0.00 1.90 20.43
C THR A 279 0.72 2.29 19.15
N GLY A 280 0.30 1.75 18.00
CA GLY A 280 0.86 2.09 16.70
C GLY A 280 0.66 3.57 16.33
N VAL A 281 -0.57 4.09 16.47
CA VAL A 281 -0.88 5.50 16.14
C VAL A 281 -0.15 6.45 17.09
N ALA A 282 -0.14 6.17 18.41
CA ALA A 282 0.56 6.98 19.40
C ALA A 282 2.08 6.96 19.17
N GLY A 283 2.66 5.79 18.89
CA GLY A 283 4.10 5.67 18.61
C GLY A 283 4.49 6.38 17.30
N LEU A 284 3.70 6.22 16.23
CA LEU A 284 3.95 6.91 14.96
C LEU A 284 3.78 8.43 15.09
N PHE A 285 2.81 8.90 15.88
CA PHE A 285 2.67 10.30 16.25
C PHE A 285 3.95 10.85 16.89
N LEU A 286 4.48 10.16 17.91
CA LEU A 286 5.71 10.57 18.58
C LEU A 286 6.91 10.58 17.63
N VAL A 287 7.04 9.55 16.78
CA VAL A 287 8.08 9.47 15.76
C VAL A 287 7.99 10.66 14.80
N PHE A 288 6.82 10.92 14.22
CA PHE A 288 6.66 12.02 13.26
C PHE A 288 6.81 13.40 13.93
N ALA A 289 6.37 13.57 15.17
CA ALA A 289 6.58 14.79 15.93
C ALA A 289 8.07 15.06 16.25
N ALA A 290 8.89 14.01 16.36
CA ALA A 290 10.32 14.13 16.64
C ALA A 290 11.16 14.46 15.39
N VAL A 291 10.74 14.03 14.18
CA VAL A 291 11.52 14.18 12.94
C VAL A 291 11.92 15.65 12.64
N PRO A 292 11.07 16.69 12.81
CA PRO A 292 11.46 18.07 12.51
C PRO A 292 12.65 18.59 13.34
N PHE A 293 12.93 17.97 14.49
CA PHE A 293 14.04 18.36 15.38
C PHE A 293 15.34 17.62 15.06
N ILE A 294 15.34 16.74 14.05
CA ILE A 294 16.50 15.93 13.66
C ILE A 294 17.26 16.60 12.52
N GLY A 295 18.51 16.98 12.77
CA GLY A 295 19.38 17.60 11.78
C GLY A 295 20.33 16.65 11.04
N THR A 296 20.35 15.34 11.40
CA THR A 296 21.30 14.38 10.83
C THR A 296 20.63 13.09 10.37
N VAL A 297 21.23 12.40 9.40
CA VAL A 297 20.63 11.22 8.77
C VAL A 297 20.59 9.98 9.67
N GLY A 298 21.53 9.84 10.61
CA GLY A 298 21.60 8.70 11.51
C GLY A 298 20.34 8.56 12.38
N PRO A 299 20.05 9.53 13.26
CA PRO A 299 18.81 9.57 14.05
C PRO A 299 17.53 9.52 13.19
N LEU A 300 17.50 10.15 12.01
CA LEU A 300 16.37 10.04 11.10
C LEU A 300 16.08 8.57 10.74
N ARG A 301 17.12 7.81 10.38
CA ARG A 301 16.97 6.38 10.04
C ARG A 301 16.47 5.54 11.20
N VAL A 302 16.89 5.85 12.42
CA VAL A 302 16.38 5.19 13.64
C VAL A 302 14.89 5.50 13.83
N LEU A 303 14.48 6.77 13.68
CA LEU A 303 13.08 7.16 13.75
C LEU A 303 12.23 6.49 12.65
N LEU A 304 12.76 6.39 11.43
CA LEU A 304 12.07 5.68 10.34
C LEU A 304 11.93 4.19 10.64
N ALA A 305 12.94 3.54 11.24
CA ALA A 305 12.84 2.15 11.69
C ALA A 305 11.73 1.96 12.75
N LEU A 306 11.68 2.83 13.75
CA LEU A 306 10.59 2.86 14.73
C LEU A 306 9.24 3.14 14.07
N GLY A 307 9.20 4.07 13.13
CA GLY A 307 8.01 4.36 12.33
C GLY A 307 7.48 3.14 11.59
N GLY A 308 8.37 2.32 11.01
CA GLY A 308 8.00 1.06 10.36
C GLY A 308 7.36 0.05 11.32
N ILE A 309 7.88 -0.06 12.56
CA ILE A 309 7.29 -0.91 13.61
C ILE A 309 5.86 -0.44 13.95
N PHE A 310 5.69 0.86 14.24
CA PHE A 310 4.40 1.40 14.61
C PHE A 310 3.40 1.37 13.45
N TRP A 311 3.88 1.58 12.21
CA TRP A 311 3.04 1.42 11.04
C TRP A 311 2.57 -0.03 10.84
N ALA A 312 3.40 -1.03 11.13
CA ALA A 312 2.99 -2.43 11.11
C ALA A 312 1.86 -2.71 12.13
N CYS A 313 1.93 -2.12 13.33
CA CYS A 313 0.86 -2.23 14.32
C CYS A 313 -0.47 -1.66 13.81
N ILE A 314 -0.44 -0.56 13.07
CA ILE A 314 -1.63 0.06 12.46
C ILE A 314 -2.12 -0.77 11.28
N ASN A 315 -1.28 -0.93 10.25
CA ASN A 315 -1.66 -1.43 8.94
C ASN A 315 -2.18 -2.88 8.99
N ILE A 316 -1.47 -3.76 9.71
CA ILE A 316 -1.83 -5.19 9.80
C ILE A 316 -3.14 -5.41 10.57
N ASN A 317 -3.43 -4.57 11.57
CA ASN A 317 -4.59 -4.76 12.44
C ASN A 317 -5.82 -3.95 12.04
N SER A 318 -5.67 -2.89 11.24
CA SER A 318 -6.74 -1.94 10.92
C SER A 318 -7.90 -2.58 10.15
N TYR A 319 -7.62 -3.27 9.05
CA TYR A 319 -8.64 -3.94 8.26
C TYR A 319 -9.37 -5.05 9.04
N PRO A 320 -8.69 -6.00 9.71
CA PRO A 320 -9.36 -6.97 10.56
C PRO A 320 -10.17 -6.34 11.70
N PHE A 321 -9.76 -5.17 12.20
CA PHE A 321 -10.49 -4.48 13.28
C PHE A 321 -11.82 -3.93 12.77
N ILE A 322 -11.85 -3.16 11.68
CA ILE A 322 -13.11 -2.61 11.15
C ILE A 322 -14.10 -3.70 10.74
N VAL A 323 -13.62 -4.80 10.17
CA VAL A 323 -14.46 -5.94 9.81
C VAL A 323 -15.04 -6.61 11.06
N SER A 324 -14.27 -6.70 12.16
CA SER A 324 -14.73 -7.32 13.41
C SER A 324 -15.72 -6.50 14.22
N THR A 325 -15.94 -5.22 13.89
CA THR A 325 -16.92 -4.36 14.59
C THR A 325 -18.36 -4.52 14.05
N GLY A 326 -18.58 -5.30 12.98
CA GLY A 326 -19.88 -5.54 12.37
C GLY A 326 -20.33 -6.99 12.40
N SER A 327 -21.52 -7.23 11.86
CA SER A 327 -22.06 -8.57 11.63
C SER A 327 -21.42 -9.23 10.41
N GLU A 328 -21.51 -10.55 10.28
CA GLU A 328 -21.05 -11.29 9.10
C GLU A 328 -21.69 -10.77 7.80
N ALA A 329 -22.95 -10.34 7.83
CA ALA A 329 -23.67 -9.77 6.70
C ALA A 329 -23.09 -8.41 6.25
N SER A 330 -22.38 -7.68 7.12
CA SER A 330 -21.84 -6.35 6.86
C SER A 330 -20.36 -6.34 6.42
N ILE A 331 -19.68 -7.48 6.39
CA ILE A 331 -18.25 -7.59 6.03
C ILE A 331 -17.95 -6.89 4.70
N GLY A 332 -18.75 -7.12 3.66
CA GLY A 332 -18.56 -6.50 2.35
C GLY A 332 -18.67 -4.97 2.38
N THR A 333 -19.67 -4.43 3.08
CA THR A 333 -19.88 -2.99 3.23
C THR A 333 -18.73 -2.34 4.00
N ARG A 334 -18.31 -2.93 5.11
CA ARG A 334 -17.20 -2.41 5.93
C ARG A 334 -15.86 -2.49 5.20
N THR A 335 -15.64 -3.54 4.42
CA THR A 335 -14.49 -3.64 3.51
C THR A 335 -14.51 -2.51 2.48
N GLY A 336 -15.65 -2.27 1.84
CA GLY A 336 -15.82 -1.18 0.88
C GLY A 336 -15.55 0.20 1.50
N LEU A 337 -16.09 0.46 2.70
CA LEU A 337 -15.88 1.71 3.43
C LEU A 337 -14.40 1.90 3.82
N TYR A 338 -13.71 0.85 4.28
CA TYR A 338 -12.30 0.90 4.61
C TYR A 338 -11.46 1.34 3.40
N TYR A 339 -11.64 0.67 2.25
CA TYR A 339 -10.90 0.99 1.03
C TYR A 339 -11.29 2.35 0.44
N LEU A 340 -12.56 2.75 0.53
CA LEU A 340 -13.01 4.06 0.08
C LEU A 340 -12.31 5.18 0.87
N VAL A 341 -12.32 5.08 2.21
CA VAL A 341 -11.74 6.10 3.09
C VAL A 341 -10.22 6.15 2.97
N SER A 342 -9.55 4.99 2.89
CA SER A 342 -8.10 4.94 2.70
C SER A 342 -7.67 5.49 1.32
N SER A 343 -8.44 5.22 0.26
CA SER A 343 -8.20 5.78 -1.07
C SER A 343 -8.44 7.29 -1.11
N LEU A 344 -9.48 7.77 -0.42
CA LEU A 344 -9.75 9.21 -0.29
C LEU A 344 -8.58 9.91 0.40
N ALA A 345 -8.06 9.34 1.49
CA ALA A 345 -6.87 9.85 2.16
C ALA A 345 -5.63 9.86 1.23
N ALA A 346 -5.42 8.78 0.46
CA ALA A 346 -4.30 8.67 -0.48
C ALA A 346 -4.37 9.70 -1.62
N ILE A 347 -5.57 10.06 -2.06
CA ILE A 347 -5.78 11.08 -3.10
C ILE A 347 -5.63 12.49 -2.55
N THR A 348 -6.15 12.75 -1.35
CA THR A 348 -6.22 14.12 -0.79
C THR A 348 -4.96 14.53 -0.03
N SER A 349 -4.28 13.58 0.61
CA SER A 349 -3.17 13.89 1.52
C SER A 349 -1.95 14.50 0.83
N PRO A 350 -1.37 13.92 -0.26
CA PRO A 350 -0.15 14.46 -0.83
C PRO A 350 -0.29 15.90 -1.36
N PRO A 351 -1.35 16.28 -2.11
CA PRO A 351 -1.53 17.67 -2.53
C PRO A 351 -1.83 18.61 -1.34
N LEU A 352 -2.58 18.16 -0.33
CA LEU A 352 -2.89 18.98 0.85
C LEU A 352 -1.63 19.27 1.67
N LEU A 353 -0.83 18.24 1.99
CA LEU A 353 0.42 18.44 2.71
C LEU A 353 1.41 19.23 1.86
N GLY A 354 1.42 19.03 0.54
CA GLY A 354 2.22 19.81 -0.39
C GLY A 354 1.86 21.31 -0.37
N LEU A 355 0.57 21.68 -0.31
CA LEU A 355 0.14 23.08 -0.16
C LEU A 355 0.68 23.70 1.13
N ILE A 356 0.71 22.94 2.22
CA ILE A 356 1.24 23.44 3.49
C ILE A 356 2.77 23.56 3.41
N ILE A 357 3.44 22.65 2.73
CA ILE A 357 4.90 22.74 2.47
C ILE A 357 5.21 24.00 1.65
N ASP A 358 4.43 24.30 0.61
CA ASP A 358 4.65 25.46 -0.24
C ASP A 358 4.54 26.79 0.54
N GLN A 359 3.72 26.82 1.62
CA GLN A 359 3.52 28.00 2.45
C GLN A 359 4.50 28.09 3.63
N PHE A 360 4.80 26.97 4.28
CA PHE A 360 5.53 26.92 5.56
C PHE A 360 6.86 26.15 5.48
N GLY A 361 7.24 25.68 4.30
CA GLY A 361 8.47 24.91 4.08
C GLY A 361 8.34 23.42 4.45
N TYR A 362 9.34 22.63 4.06
CA TYR A 362 9.34 21.17 4.17
C TYR A 362 9.26 20.63 5.61
N ALA A 363 9.73 21.40 6.62
CA ALA A 363 9.58 21.02 8.04
C ALA A 363 8.11 20.77 8.43
N SER A 364 7.17 21.49 7.81
CA SER A 364 5.74 21.37 8.08
C SER A 364 5.16 20.00 7.71
N LEU A 365 5.80 19.23 6.81
CA LEU A 365 5.35 17.89 6.41
C LEU A 365 5.07 16.99 7.62
N PHE A 366 6.07 16.85 8.49
CA PHE A 366 5.96 15.98 9.66
C PHE A 366 5.12 16.58 10.78
N VAL A 367 5.05 17.90 10.88
CA VAL A 367 4.17 18.60 11.84
C VAL A 367 2.71 18.31 11.51
N VAL A 368 2.30 18.46 10.25
CA VAL A 368 0.93 18.18 9.79
C VAL A 368 0.61 16.70 9.84
N ALA A 369 1.56 15.84 9.44
CA ALA A 369 1.39 14.41 9.53
C ALA A 369 1.20 13.95 11.00
N SER A 370 1.98 14.49 11.94
CA SER A 370 1.80 14.20 13.36
C SER A 370 0.47 14.73 13.90
N ALA A 371 0.05 15.94 13.52
CA ALA A 371 -1.27 16.49 13.89
C ALA A 371 -2.42 15.59 13.38
N SER A 372 -2.31 15.08 12.15
CA SER A 372 -3.28 14.11 11.60
C SER A 372 -3.34 12.82 12.42
N LEU A 373 -2.18 12.30 12.83
CA LEU A 373 -2.12 11.11 13.70
C LEU A 373 -2.68 11.38 15.10
N LEU A 374 -2.50 12.58 15.65
CA LEU A 374 -3.11 12.98 16.91
C LEU A 374 -4.64 13.00 16.80
N ILE A 375 -5.18 13.55 15.71
CA ILE A 375 -6.63 13.53 15.45
C ILE A 375 -7.10 12.08 15.33
N ALA A 376 -6.39 11.23 14.59
CA ALA A 376 -6.71 9.81 14.50
C ALA A 376 -6.72 9.12 15.87
N LEU A 377 -5.75 9.43 16.73
CA LEU A 377 -5.64 8.91 18.10
C LEU A 377 -6.85 9.31 18.92
N LEU A 378 -7.25 10.59 18.89
CA LEU A 378 -8.42 11.10 19.61
C LEU A 378 -9.70 10.38 19.20
N PHE A 379 -9.96 10.25 17.89
CA PHE A 379 -11.16 9.54 17.41
C PHE A 379 -11.11 8.05 17.76
N LEU A 380 -9.95 7.42 17.66
CA LEU A 380 -9.79 6.00 17.99
C LEU A 380 -10.00 5.69 19.48
N THR A 381 -9.62 6.60 20.39
CA THR A 381 -9.91 6.44 21.83
C THR A 381 -11.42 6.46 22.12
N MET A 382 -12.18 7.28 21.37
CA MET A 382 -13.64 7.40 21.51
C MET A 382 -14.41 6.18 20.96
N VAL A 383 -13.80 5.34 20.14
CA VAL A 383 -14.40 4.09 19.64
C VAL A 383 -14.64 3.15 20.82
N ARG A 384 -15.87 2.90 21.20
CA ARG A 384 -16.22 1.86 22.19
C ARG A 384 -16.28 0.51 21.48
N HIS A 385 -15.48 -0.44 21.95
CA HIS A 385 -15.53 -1.82 21.50
C HIS A 385 -15.93 -2.68 22.70
N ASP A 386 -17.23 -2.94 22.80
CA ASP A 386 -17.73 -3.96 23.74
C ASP A 386 -17.26 -5.30 23.20
N GLY A 387 -16.20 -5.82 23.82
CA GLY A 387 -15.61 -7.11 23.46
C GLY A 387 -16.62 -8.24 23.78
N LYS A 388 -17.60 -8.44 22.90
CA LYS A 388 -18.29 -9.72 22.84
C LYS A 388 -17.30 -10.74 22.29
N THR A 389 -16.61 -11.43 23.17
CA THR A 389 -15.94 -12.70 22.91
C THR A 389 -16.96 -13.66 22.32
N ALA A 390 -16.97 -13.82 21.00
CA ALA A 390 -17.57 -14.99 20.38
C ALA A 390 -16.69 -16.19 20.75
N GLY A 391 -17.04 -16.92 21.82
CA GLY A 391 -16.26 -18.08 22.23
C GLY A 391 -16.47 -18.50 23.69
N ALA A 392 -17.73 -18.53 24.16
CA ALA A 392 -18.07 -19.30 25.36
C ALA A 392 -19.57 -19.63 25.34
N GLY A 393 -19.94 -20.68 24.64
CA GLY A 393 -21.35 -21.10 24.61
C GLY A 393 -21.60 -22.28 23.73
N SER A 394 -20.88 -23.41 23.90
CA SER A 394 -21.32 -24.71 23.40
C SER A 394 -20.51 -25.88 23.98
N GLU A 395 -20.37 -25.93 25.32
CA GLU A 395 -19.93 -27.13 26.01
C GLU A 395 -20.60 -27.18 27.40
N THR A 396 -21.93 -27.29 27.46
CA THR A 396 -22.64 -27.83 28.62
C THR A 396 -24.10 -28.07 28.25
N ALA A 397 -24.38 -29.05 27.41
CA ALA A 397 -25.73 -29.62 27.29
C ALA A 397 -25.68 -30.98 26.55
N THR A 398 -24.99 -31.97 27.10
CA THR A 398 -25.30 -33.40 26.85
C THR A 398 -24.58 -34.27 27.89
N LEU A 399 -25.05 -34.22 29.13
CA LEU A 399 -24.91 -35.29 30.12
C LEU A 399 -26.11 -35.18 31.04
N ASN A 400 -27.26 -35.71 30.59
CA ASN A 400 -28.35 -36.26 31.39
C ASN A 400 -29.51 -36.61 30.44
N GLY A 401 -29.59 -37.91 30.12
CA GLY A 401 -30.71 -38.50 29.40
C GLY A 401 -30.35 -39.87 28.91
#